data_04e4be36c0badd5748a26cdb29d7c13b
#
_entry.id   04e4be36c0badd5748a26cdb29d7c13b
#
_cell.length_a   1.000
_cell.length_b   1.000
_cell.length_c   1.000
_cell.angle_alpha   90.00
_cell.angle_beta   90.00
_cell.angle_gamma   90.00
#
_symmetry.space_group_name_H-M   'P 1'
#
loop_
_entity.id
_entity.type
_entity.pdbx_description
1 polymer ?
#
loop_
_entity_poly.entity_id
_entity_poly.type
_entity_poly.pdbx_seq_one_letter_code
_entity_poly.pdbx_strand_id
1 'polypeptide(L)'
;MGLIGPNGSGKTSLLQAMTGLLPLNKGEILVKSIPTFLGVQAVLRPQLTGWRNIQLGLLAQGLSKSEAENMTGSVADFCELGDFLDLPMETFSSGMKARLHFAVATALAPDILLIDEALAVGDRSFQKKSSERLKEHRAKAGTILLVSHNLEEVRQSCQRVIWLEGGMIVADGLTDDVIEAYEAS
;
A
#
# COMPACT_ATOMS: atom_id res chain seq x y z
N MET A 1 10.69 -9.25 -1.30
CA MET A 1 11.87 -8.40 -1.60
C MET A 1 11.82 -7.17 -0.72
N GLY A 2 12.93 -6.79 -0.08
CA GLY A 2 13.04 -5.58 0.73
C GLY A 2 13.65 -4.41 -0.05
N LEU A 3 13.28 -3.18 0.31
CA LEU A 3 13.90 -1.95 -0.16
C LEU A 3 14.30 -1.10 1.04
N ILE A 4 15.59 -0.92 1.26
CA ILE A 4 16.16 -0.19 2.39
C ILE A 4 16.97 1.03 1.92
N GLY A 5 17.30 1.92 2.85
CA GLY A 5 18.11 3.10 2.62
C GLY A 5 17.67 4.29 3.47
N PRO A 6 18.47 5.35 3.55
CA PRO A 6 18.18 6.52 4.38
C PRO A 6 16.93 7.28 3.92
N ASN A 7 16.43 8.19 4.75
CA ASN A 7 15.35 9.09 4.36
C ASN A 7 15.79 9.96 3.18
N GLY A 8 14.89 10.15 2.20
CA GLY A 8 15.21 10.89 0.97
C GLY A 8 15.97 10.10 -0.09
N SER A 9 16.27 8.80 0.10
CA SER A 9 16.97 7.98 -0.90
C SER A 9 16.13 7.67 -2.16
N GLY A 10 14.82 8.00 -2.17
CA GLY A 10 13.95 7.79 -3.33
C GLY A 10 13.04 6.56 -3.25
N LYS A 11 12.98 5.84 -2.12
CA LYS A 11 12.17 4.62 -1.95
C LYS A 11 10.69 4.85 -2.31
N THR A 12 10.05 5.83 -1.69
CA THR A 12 8.64 6.16 -1.97
C THR A 12 8.43 6.62 -3.41
N SER A 13 9.37 7.39 -3.98
CA SER A 13 9.30 7.81 -5.40
C SER A 13 9.36 6.61 -6.35
N LEU A 14 10.21 5.63 -6.05
CA LEU A 14 10.29 4.38 -6.80
C LEU A 14 8.97 3.61 -6.74
N LEU A 15 8.37 3.45 -5.54
CA LEU A 15 7.07 2.79 -5.39
C LEU A 15 5.96 3.52 -6.17
N GLN A 16 5.94 4.86 -6.12
CA GLN A 16 4.99 5.67 -6.90
C GLN A 16 5.19 5.51 -8.40
N ALA A 17 6.43 5.45 -8.87
CA ALA A 17 6.73 5.19 -10.28
C ALA A 17 6.26 3.80 -10.71
N MET A 18 6.45 2.77 -9.87
CA MET A 18 6.00 1.39 -10.14
C MET A 18 4.48 1.28 -10.27
N THR A 19 3.73 2.14 -9.60
CA THR A 19 2.25 2.18 -9.70
C THR A 19 1.74 3.15 -10.76
N GLY A 20 2.64 3.82 -11.51
CA GLY A 20 2.26 4.81 -12.52
C GLY A 20 1.81 6.16 -11.97
N LEU A 21 1.92 6.38 -10.64
CA LEU A 21 1.58 7.66 -10.00
C LEU A 21 2.64 8.74 -10.23
N LEU A 22 3.87 8.32 -10.51
CA LEU A 22 4.97 9.21 -10.89
C LEU A 22 5.44 8.84 -12.30
N PRO A 23 5.42 9.79 -13.27
CA PRO A 23 5.87 9.50 -14.63
C PRO A 23 7.38 9.26 -14.68
N LEU A 24 7.79 8.34 -15.55
CA LEU A 24 9.21 8.09 -15.81
C LEU A 24 9.74 9.11 -16.83
N ASN A 25 10.92 9.67 -16.55
CA ASN A 25 11.63 10.48 -17.54
C ASN A 25 12.37 9.61 -18.58
N LYS A 26 12.86 8.43 -18.15
CA LYS A 26 13.56 7.45 -18.99
C LYS A 26 13.40 6.05 -18.40
N GLY A 27 13.57 5.03 -19.25
CA GLY A 27 13.45 3.64 -18.86
C GLY A 27 12.02 3.13 -18.92
N GLU A 28 11.82 1.91 -18.46
CA GLU A 28 10.53 1.23 -18.42
C GLU A 28 10.42 0.37 -17.15
N ILE A 29 9.19 0.16 -16.69
CA ILE A 29 8.87 -0.74 -15.58
C ILE A 29 8.01 -1.87 -16.15
N LEU A 30 8.55 -3.09 -16.15
CA LEU A 30 7.88 -4.27 -16.64
C LEU A 30 7.23 -5.00 -15.46
N VAL A 31 5.90 -5.07 -15.46
CA VAL A 31 5.10 -5.73 -14.42
C VAL A 31 4.08 -6.67 -15.05
N LYS A 32 3.82 -7.80 -14.40
CA LYS A 32 2.81 -8.77 -14.85
C LYS A 32 1.38 -8.25 -14.65
N SER A 33 1.16 -7.47 -13.62
CA SER A 33 -0.12 -6.85 -13.25
C SER A 33 0.14 -5.49 -12.61
N ILE A 34 -0.88 -4.64 -12.50
CA ILE A 34 -0.75 -3.32 -11.86
C ILE A 34 -0.45 -3.52 -10.37
N PRO A 35 0.69 -3.01 -9.86
CA PRO A 35 1.01 -3.12 -8.46
C PRO A 35 0.05 -2.31 -7.58
N THR A 36 -0.34 -2.86 -6.43
CA THR A 36 -1.10 -2.14 -5.42
C THR A 36 -0.16 -1.59 -4.36
N PHE A 37 -0.15 -0.28 -4.18
CA PHE A 37 0.66 0.39 -3.17
C PHE A 37 -0.19 0.73 -1.94
N LEU A 38 0.10 0.06 -0.82
CA LEU A 38 -0.55 0.31 0.47
C LEU A 38 0.11 1.46 1.24
N GLY A 39 0.38 2.55 0.66
CA GLY A 39 0.95 3.74 1.29
C GLY A 39 0.44 5.01 0.64
N VAL A 40 -0.16 4.86 -0.52
CA VAL A 40 -0.81 5.97 -1.23
C VAL A 40 -2.29 5.97 -0.89
N GLN A 41 -2.77 7.15 -0.52
CA GLN A 41 -4.19 7.37 -0.35
C GLN A 41 -4.90 7.03 -1.67
N ALA A 42 -5.85 6.09 -1.62
CA ALA A 42 -6.73 5.80 -2.73
C ALA A 42 -7.27 7.13 -3.33
N VAL A 43 -7.55 7.15 -4.63
CA VAL A 43 -8.06 8.36 -5.33
C VAL A 43 -9.48 8.67 -4.82
N LEU A 44 -9.58 9.08 -3.55
CA LEU A 44 -10.85 9.45 -2.92
C LEU A 44 -11.07 10.95 -3.04
N ARG A 45 -12.33 11.34 -3.14
CA ARG A 45 -12.76 12.73 -3.30
C ARG A 45 -13.45 13.21 -2.03
N PRO A 46 -12.91 14.24 -1.33
CA PRO A 46 -13.47 14.72 -0.07
C PRO A 46 -14.95 15.12 -0.15
N GLN A 47 -15.39 15.63 -1.30
CA GLN A 47 -16.76 16.13 -1.53
C GLN A 47 -17.77 15.01 -1.75
N LEU A 48 -17.33 13.79 -2.04
CA LEU A 48 -18.21 12.65 -2.23
C LEU A 48 -18.48 11.96 -0.89
N THR A 49 -19.65 11.30 -0.79
CA THR A 49 -20.00 10.46 0.35
C THR A 49 -19.04 9.28 0.48
N GLY A 50 -19.00 8.65 1.67
CA GLY A 50 -18.22 7.44 1.89
C GLY A 50 -18.55 6.34 0.88
N TRP A 51 -19.86 6.09 0.64
CA TRP A 51 -20.34 5.12 -0.34
C TRP A 51 -19.82 5.39 -1.75
N ARG A 52 -19.88 6.64 -2.20
CA ARG A 52 -19.38 7.02 -3.51
C ARG A 52 -17.86 6.90 -3.62
N ASN A 53 -17.16 7.18 -2.54
CA ASN A 53 -15.71 7.00 -2.48
C ASN A 53 -15.31 5.52 -2.55
N ILE A 54 -16.04 4.61 -1.88
CA ILE A 54 -15.80 3.16 -2.01
C ILE A 54 -15.96 2.74 -3.47
N GLN A 55 -17.08 3.10 -4.13
CA GLN A 55 -17.31 2.76 -5.53
C GLN A 55 -16.23 3.32 -6.45
N LEU A 56 -15.85 4.60 -6.26
CA LEU A 56 -14.80 5.25 -7.04
C LEU A 56 -13.45 4.53 -6.89
N GLY A 57 -13.10 4.17 -5.67
CA GLY A 57 -11.86 3.46 -5.39
C GLY A 57 -11.80 2.05 -5.99
N LEU A 58 -12.92 1.32 -5.99
CA LEU A 58 -13.04 0.00 -6.61
C LEU A 58 -12.93 0.09 -8.14
N LEU A 59 -13.58 1.08 -8.75
CA LEU A 59 -13.46 1.35 -10.20
C LEU A 59 -12.03 1.73 -10.58
N ALA A 60 -11.35 2.53 -9.74
CA ALA A 60 -9.95 2.90 -9.97
C ALA A 60 -8.99 1.71 -9.89
N GLN A 61 -9.36 0.63 -9.18
CA GLN A 61 -8.64 -0.63 -9.14
C GLN A 61 -8.96 -1.56 -10.34
N GLY A 62 -9.77 -1.10 -11.28
CA GLY A 62 -10.04 -1.81 -12.53
C GLY A 62 -11.30 -2.69 -12.53
N LEU A 63 -12.14 -2.64 -11.49
CA LEU A 63 -13.42 -3.36 -11.49
C LEU A 63 -14.40 -2.71 -12.45
N SER A 64 -15.24 -3.52 -13.06
CA SER A 64 -16.43 -3.06 -13.74
C SER A 64 -17.44 -2.44 -12.77
N LYS A 65 -18.38 -1.64 -13.27
CA LYS A 65 -19.40 -1.02 -12.45
C LYS A 65 -20.21 -2.04 -11.62
N SER A 66 -20.58 -3.16 -12.22
CA SER A 66 -21.35 -4.22 -11.54
C SER A 66 -20.53 -4.87 -10.43
N GLU A 67 -19.24 -5.17 -10.68
CA GLU A 67 -18.36 -5.75 -9.66
C GLU A 67 -18.15 -4.77 -8.49
N ALA A 68 -17.93 -3.48 -8.79
CA ALA A 68 -17.77 -2.46 -7.78
C ALA A 68 -19.04 -2.31 -6.91
N GLU A 69 -20.23 -2.30 -7.53
CA GLU A 69 -21.50 -2.27 -6.82
C GLU A 69 -21.67 -3.48 -5.87
N ASN A 70 -21.35 -4.68 -6.35
CA ASN A 70 -21.44 -5.91 -5.56
C ASN A 70 -20.46 -5.94 -4.38
N MET A 71 -19.28 -5.34 -4.52
CA MET A 71 -18.25 -5.32 -3.48
C MET A 71 -18.41 -4.15 -2.49
N THR A 72 -19.13 -3.10 -2.85
CA THR A 72 -19.26 -1.89 -2.04
C THR A 72 -19.70 -2.19 -0.61
N GLY A 73 -20.68 -3.10 -0.41
CA GLY A 73 -21.17 -3.47 0.91
C GLY A 73 -20.08 -4.10 1.79
N SER A 74 -19.32 -5.04 1.27
CA SER A 74 -18.25 -5.70 2.04
C SER A 74 -17.11 -4.76 2.43
N VAL A 75 -16.80 -3.77 1.60
CA VAL A 75 -15.83 -2.73 1.93
C VAL A 75 -16.36 -1.78 3.00
N ALA A 76 -17.63 -1.43 2.93
CA ALA A 76 -18.33 -0.63 3.94
C ALA A 76 -18.35 -1.32 5.31
N ASP A 77 -18.66 -2.61 5.34
CA ASP A 77 -18.63 -3.43 6.57
C ASP A 77 -17.23 -3.50 7.16
N PHE A 78 -16.20 -3.57 6.29
CA PHE A 78 -14.82 -3.61 6.75
C PHE A 78 -14.37 -2.30 7.40
N CYS A 79 -14.73 -1.14 6.85
CA CYS A 79 -14.29 0.15 7.40
C CYS A 79 -15.02 0.56 8.69
N GLU A 80 -16.18 -0.07 9.01
CA GLU A 80 -16.93 0.14 10.25
C GLU A 80 -17.32 1.60 10.51
N LEU A 81 -17.73 2.31 9.46
CA LEU A 81 -18.14 3.71 9.56
C LEU A 81 -19.66 3.91 9.67
N GLY A 82 -20.45 2.86 9.42
CA GLY A 82 -21.91 2.90 9.56
C GLY A 82 -22.53 4.08 8.79
N ASP A 83 -23.46 4.79 9.43
CA ASP A 83 -24.21 5.91 8.85
C ASP A 83 -23.33 7.09 8.40
N PHE A 84 -22.08 7.17 8.89
CA PHE A 84 -21.15 8.20 8.40
C PHE A 84 -20.85 8.06 6.91
N LEU A 85 -21.01 6.87 6.34
CA LEU A 85 -20.81 6.65 4.92
C LEU A 85 -21.77 7.44 4.01
N ASP A 86 -22.90 7.90 4.55
CA ASP A 86 -23.86 8.75 3.83
C ASP A 86 -23.40 10.22 3.76
N LEU A 87 -22.42 10.61 4.59
CA LEU A 87 -21.91 11.97 4.65
C LEU A 87 -20.71 12.17 3.71
N PRO A 88 -20.44 13.42 3.27
CA PRO A 88 -19.21 13.75 2.55
C PRO A 88 -17.96 13.41 3.36
N MET A 89 -16.95 12.81 2.71
CA MET A 89 -15.71 12.37 3.38
C MET A 89 -14.94 13.54 4.02
N GLU A 90 -15.12 14.76 3.56
CA GLU A 90 -14.49 15.95 4.18
C GLU A 90 -14.89 16.12 5.65
N THR A 91 -16.09 15.67 6.05
CA THR A 91 -16.59 15.74 7.43
C THR A 91 -16.03 14.65 8.34
N PHE A 92 -15.30 13.65 7.77
CA PHE A 92 -14.74 12.54 8.52
C PHE A 92 -13.55 12.98 9.36
N SER A 93 -13.40 12.40 10.54
CA SER A 93 -12.16 12.51 11.32
C SER A 93 -10.97 11.90 10.55
N SER A 94 -9.74 12.22 10.99
CA SER A 94 -8.54 11.63 10.39
C SER A 94 -8.54 10.10 10.47
N GLY A 95 -8.99 9.55 11.60
CA GLY A 95 -9.12 8.09 11.79
C GLY A 95 -10.16 7.46 10.86
N MET A 96 -11.33 8.09 10.68
CA MET A 96 -12.35 7.62 9.74
C MET A 96 -11.86 7.66 8.29
N LYS A 97 -11.18 8.73 7.90
CA LYS A 97 -10.54 8.83 6.57
C LYS A 97 -9.52 7.70 6.37
N ALA A 98 -8.69 7.47 7.35
CA ALA A 98 -7.68 6.42 7.31
C ALA A 98 -8.31 5.02 7.20
N ARG A 99 -9.38 4.72 7.94
CA ARG A 99 -10.13 3.46 7.83
C ARG A 99 -10.74 3.27 6.44
N LEU A 100 -11.38 4.31 5.87
CA LEU A 100 -11.96 4.25 4.53
C LEU A 100 -10.88 4.03 3.46
N HIS A 101 -9.78 4.78 3.52
CA HIS A 101 -8.65 4.61 2.61
C HIS A 101 -8.08 3.19 2.65
N PHE A 102 -7.84 2.67 3.86
CA PHE A 102 -7.32 1.32 4.03
C PHE A 102 -8.30 0.26 3.50
N ALA A 103 -9.60 0.37 3.84
CA ALA A 103 -10.62 -0.57 3.39
C ALA A 103 -10.69 -0.63 1.85
N VAL A 104 -10.67 0.52 1.20
CA VAL A 104 -10.68 0.61 -0.27
C VAL A 104 -9.38 0.05 -0.85
N ALA A 105 -8.22 0.46 -0.34
CA ALA A 105 -6.92 0.02 -0.84
C ALA A 105 -6.72 -1.50 -0.72
N THR A 106 -7.35 -2.12 0.29
CA THR A 106 -7.27 -3.57 0.56
C THR A 106 -8.53 -4.34 0.15
N ALA A 107 -9.38 -3.77 -0.70
CA ALA A 107 -10.59 -4.45 -1.17
C ALA A 107 -10.25 -5.66 -2.04
N LEU A 108 -9.24 -5.55 -2.90
CA LEU A 108 -8.76 -6.62 -3.75
C LEU A 108 -7.42 -7.16 -3.26
N ALA A 109 -7.22 -8.46 -3.36
CA ALA A 109 -5.92 -9.06 -3.13
C ALA A 109 -5.05 -8.88 -4.39
N PRO A 110 -3.94 -8.13 -4.31
CA PRO A 110 -3.10 -7.87 -5.48
C PRO A 110 -2.12 -9.01 -5.78
N ASP A 111 -1.76 -9.20 -7.05
CA ASP A 111 -0.65 -10.06 -7.43
C ASP A 111 0.70 -9.47 -7.02
N ILE A 112 0.83 -8.14 -7.11
CA ILE A 112 2.02 -7.39 -6.71
C ILE A 112 1.64 -6.39 -5.64
N LEU A 113 2.21 -6.58 -4.43
CA LEU A 113 1.93 -5.77 -3.26
C LEU A 113 3.16 -4.93 -2.89
N LEU A 114 2.98 -3.61 -2.89
CA LEU A 114 3.98 -2.65 -2.44
C LEU A 114 3.57 -2.14 -1.06
N ILE A 115 4.42 -2.31 -0.07
CA ILE A 115 4.17 -1.94 1.33
C ILE A 115 5.18 -0.87 1.73
N ASP A 116 4.71 0.30 2.20
CA ASP A 116 5.53 1.27 2.90
C ASP A 116 5.18 1.23 4.39
N GLU A 117 6.17 1.33 5.26
CA GLU A 117 6.12 1.14 6.71
C GLU A 117 4.99 1.91 7.43
N ALA A 118 4.46 2.97 6.85
CA ALA A 118 3.49 3.89 7.46
C ALA A 118 2.06 3.34 7.66
N LEU A 119 1.85 2.02 7.67
CA LEU A 119 0.51 1.41 7.66
C LEU A 119 -0.15 1.18 9.03
N ALA A 120 0.30 1.83 10.11
CA ALA A 120 -0.43 1.83 11.37
C ALA A 120 -1.68 2.72 11.23
N VAL A 121 -2.81 2.14 10.81
CA VAL A 121 -4.04 2.86 10.49
C VAL A 121 -5.11 2.64 11.58
N GLY A 122 -5.69 3.74 12.05
CA GLY A 122 -6.86 3.71 12.93
C GLY A 122 -6.53 3.46 14.41
N ASP A 123 -7.58 3.15 15.18
CA ASP A 123 -7.48 2.77 16.59
C ASP A 123 -7.04 1.31 16.78
N ARG A 124 -6.83 0.90 18.03
CA ARG A 124 -6.32 -0.44 18.37
C ARG A 124 -7.18 -1.59 17.80
N SER A 125 -8.50 -1.42 17.72
CA SER A 125 -9.40 -2.46 17.21
C SER A 125 -9.23 -2.62 15.70
N PHE A 126 -9.20 -1.51 14.98
CA PHE A 126 -9.00 -1.50 13.54
C PHE A 126 -7.57 -1.91 13.14
N GLN A 127 -6.57 -1.59 13.97
CA GLN A 127 -5.18 -2.06 13.77
C GLN A 127 -5.07 -3.59 13.74
N LYS A 128 -5.79 -4.28 14.63
CA LYS A 128 -5.81 -5.76 14.60
C LYS A 128 -6.43 -6.28 13.31
N LYS A 129 -7.60 -5.77 12.94
CA LYS A 129 -8.33 -6.15 11.72
C LYS A 129 -7.53 -5.85 10.45
N SER A 130 -6.88 -4.69 10.39
CA SER A 130 -6.03 -4.30 9.27
C SER A 130 -4.78 -5.17 9.16
N SER A 131 -4.15 -5.53 10.30
CA SER A 131 -3.00 -6.45 10.32
C SER A 131 -3.37 -7.86 9.81
N GLU A 132 -4.54 -8.37 10.20
CA GLU A 132 -5.06 -9.64 9.71
C GLU A 132 -5.29 -9.60 8.19
N ARG A 133 -5.92 -8.55 7.68
CA ARG A 133 -6.12 -8.33 6.24
C ARG A 133 -4.79 -8.26 5.48
N LEU A 134 -3.80 -7.55 6.03
CA LEU A 134 -2.47 -7.48 5.42
C LEU A 134 -1.76 -8.83 5.39
N LYS A 135 -1.88 -9.65 6.45
CA LYS A 135 -1.35 -11.02 6.45
C LYS A 135 -1.99 -11.88 5.36
N GLU A 136 -3.31 -11.78 5.19
CA GLU A 136 -4.02 -12.48 4.12
C GLU A 136 -3.54 -12.04 2.72
N HIS A 137 -3.35 -10.72 2.52
CA HIS A 137 -2.86 -10.18 1.25
C HIS A 137 -1.42 -10.61 0.99
N ARG A 138 -0.54 -10.55 2.01
CA ARG A 138 0.84 -11.06 1.92
C ARG A 138 0.87 -12.55 1.53
N ALA A 139 -0.02 -13.36 2.09
CA ALA A 139 -0.08 -14.79 1.79
C ALA A 139 -0.57 -15.10 0.35
N LYS A 140 -1.39 -14.22 -0.23
CA LYS A 140 -1.96 -14.37 -1.58
C LYS A 140 -1.13 -13.70 -2.67
N ALA A 141 -0.36 -12.68 -2.33
CA ALA A 141 0.44 -11.93 -3.29
C ALA A 141 1.58 -12.80 -3.86
N GLY A 142 1.71 -12.81 -5.18
CA GLY A 142 2.82 -13.50 -5.87
C GLY A 142 4.15 -12.75 -5.72
N THR A 143 4.11 -11.43 -5.56
CA THR A 143 5.28 -10.58 -5.37
C THR A 143 5.00 -9.53 -4.31
N ILE A 144 5.92 -9.38 -3.36
CA ILE A 144 5.86 -8.35 -2.32
C ILE A 144 7.14 -7.52 -2.37
N LEU A 145 6.99 -6.19 -2.40
CA LEU A 145 8.08 -5.25 -2.16
C LEU A 145 7.78 -4.50 -0.84
N LEU A 146 8.62 -4.72 0.14
CA LEU A 146 8.52 -4.14 1.48
C LEU A 146 9.55 -3.03 1.64
N VAL A 147 9.08 -1.83 1.93
CA VAL A 147 9.91 -0.73 2.41
C VAL A 147 9.75 -0.66 3.92
N SER A 148 10.82 -0.86 4.65
CA SER A 148 10.82 -0.74 6.11
C SER A 148 12.16 -0.18 6.61
N HIS A 149 12.11 0.61 7.68
CA HIS A 149 13.27 1.03 8.44
C HIS A 149 13.64 0.00 9.53
N ASN A 150 12.75 -0.95 9.78
CA ASN A 150 13.01 -2.06 10.70
C ASN A 150 13.74 -3.19 9.95
N LEU A 151 15.07 -3.20 10.04
CA LEU A 151 15.91 -4.19 9.37
C LEU A 151 15.62 -5.62 9.82
N GLU A 152 15.19 -5.81 11.08
CA GLU A 152 14.80 -7.12 11.59
C GLU A 152 13.52 -7.65 10.89
N GLU A 153 12.52 -6.78 10.65
CA GLU A 153 11.34 -7.15 9.85
C GLU A 153 11.75 -7.53 8.43
N VAL A 154 12.69 -6.80 7.83
CA VAL A 154 13.21 -7.08 6.50
C VAL A 154 13.93 -8.43 6.47
N ARG A 155 14.79 -8.72 7.47
CA ARG A 155 15.47 -10.02 7.61
C ARG A 155 14.49 -11.19 7.67
N GLN A 156 13.42 -11.05 8.47
CA GLN A 156 12.42 -12.12 8.64
C GLN A 156 11.48 -12.30 7.45
N SER A 157 11.24 -11.24 6.68
CA SER A 157 10.19 -11.23 5.64
C SER A 157 10.72 -11.28 4.22
N CYS A 158 12.00 -11.00 3.98
CA CYS A 158 12.56 -10.85 2.64
C CYS A 158 13.72 -11.83 2.42
N GLN A 159 13.83 -12.34 1.20
CA GLN A 159 14.97 -13.17 0.76
C GLN A 159 16.00 -12.37 -0.04
N ARG A 160 15.57 -11.22 -0.61
CA ARG A 160 16.39 -10.31 -1.40
C ARG A 160 16.11 -8.89 -0.97
N VAL A 161 17.15 -8.10 -0.89
CA VAL A 161 17.09 -6.69 -0.51
C VAL A 161 17.82 -5.83 -1.53
N ILE A 162 17.25 -4.65 -1.79
CA ILE A 162 17.88 -3.59 -2.55
C ILE A 162 18.15 -2.43 -1.59
N TRP A 163 19.41 -1.97 -1.54
CA TRP A 163 19.79 -0.75 -0.84
C TRP A 163 19.83 0.42 -1.82
N LEU A 164 18.98 1.41 -1.55
CA LEU A 164 18.86 2.64 -2.34
C LEU A 164 19.45 3.82 -1.58
N GLU A 165 20.34 4.58 -2.19
CA GLU A 165 20.91 5.80 -1.65
C GLU A 165 21.11 6.85 -2.74
N GLY A 166 20.69 8.10 -2.48
CA GLY A 166 20.79 9.19 -3.45
C GLY A 166 20.10 8.91 -4.80
N GLY A 167 19.08 8.06 -4.83
CA GLY A 167 18.37 7.65 -6.05
C GLY A 167 19.09 6.55 -6.84
N MET A 168 20.19 5.99 -6.32
CA MET A 168 20.96 4.92 -6.97
C MET A 168 20.92 3.64 -6.15
N ILE A 169 21.00 2.49 -6.84
CA ILE A 169 21.17 1.19 -6.19
C ILE A 169 22.63 1.07 -5.76
N VAL A 170 22.85 0.96 -4.45
CA VAL A 170 24.19 0.74 -3.87
C VAL A 170 24.50 -0.76 -3.80
N ALA A 171 23.52 -1.56 -3.38
CA ALA A 171 23.62 -3.01 -3.32
C ALA A 171 22.29 -3.67 -3.66
N ASP A 172 22.35 -4.88 -4.22
CA ASP A 172 21.21 -5.72 -4.56
C ASP A 172 21.63 -7.19 -4.41
N GLY A 173 21.04 -7.91 -3.48
CA GLY A 173 21.47 -9.28 -3.18
C GLY A 173 20.65 -9.97 -2.09
N LEU A 174 21.26 -10.99 -1.49
CA LEU A 174 20.68 -11.69 -0.36
C LEU A 174 20.51 -10.75 0.83
N THR A 175 19.46 -10.99 1.60
CA THR A 175 19.02 -10.10 2.68
C THR A 175 20.14 -9.81 3.68
N ASP A 176 20.83 -10.84 4.16
CA ASP A 176 21.86 -10.66 5.20
C ASP A 176 23.07 -9.90 4.65
N ASP A 177 23.54 -10.24 3.45
CA ASP A 177 24.71 -9.60 2.82
C ASP A 177 24.48 -8.08 2.63
N VAL A 178 23.29 -7.70 2.15
CA VAL A 178 22.97 -6.29 1.88
C VAL A 178 22.73 -5.52 3.17
N ILE A 179 22.08 -6.14 4.18
CA ILE A 179 21.83 -5.47 5.47
C ILE A 179 23.16 -5.28 6.22
N GLU A 180 24.05 -6.28 6.24
CA GLU A 180 25.38 -6.14 6.87
C GLU A 180 26.20 -5.01 6.21
N ALA A 181 26.18 -4.91 4.89
CA ALA A 181 26.82 -3.83 4.16
C ALA A 181 26.21 -2.45 4.50
N TYR A 182 24.87 -2.39 4.66
CA TYR A 182 24.18 -1.17 5.05
C TYR A 182 24.47 -0.73 6.48
N GLU A 183 24.55 -1.67 7.43
CA GLU A 183 24.88 -1.40 8.84
C GLU A 183 26.36 -0.99 9.04
N ALA A 184 27.23 -1.35 8.10
CA ALA A 184 28.64 -1.01 8.12
C ALA A 184 28.97 0.35 7.46
N SER A 185 28.00 1.00 6.80
CA SER A 185 28.16 2.27 6.09
C SER A 185 27.87 3.47 7.00
#